data_9a2bfe6d2af38f084dbdfcf4e8ee0b34
#
_entry.id   9a2bfe6d2af38f084dbdfcf4e8ee0b34
#
_cell.length_a   1.000
_cell.length_b   1.000
_cell.length_c   1.000
_cell.angle_alpha   90.00
_cell.angle_beta   90.00
_cell.angle_gamma   90.00
#
_symmetry.space_group_name_H-M   'P 1'
#
loop_
_entity.id
_entity.type
_entity.pdbx_description
1 polymer ?
#
loop_
_entity_poly.entity_id
_entity_poly.type
_entity_poly.pdbx_seq_one_letter_code
_entity_poly.pdbx_strand_id
1 'polypeptide(L)'
;VITGTTHGIGRVTAWELARAGVGLVMLCRNADLAFALRADIQRSLPLAAITVIPCDLSALGSVRQAASIVRQEFSGIDLLINNAGLVSVHHRMSVDGYELTFATNHLGPFLLTELLRDRLRAGGRIISVASRAHVRGKLDLENVRDPHARYKPVAAYDRSKLANVMHTFALARRLAGTGVTANCLHPGVVATHLLPWWLRVIKPWFTPVTLDAERGARTTLHLALSPDAASANGLYFDEQHRPQAASALANDVDLQESLWRASERYILAG
;
A
#
# COMPACT_ATOMS: atom_id res chain seq x y z
N VAL A 1 -8.04 0.71 8.85
CA VAL A 1 -7.00 1.70 8.50
C VAL A 1 -6.67 1.57 7.02
N ILE A 2 -6.64 2.66 6.28
CA ILE A 2 -6.30 2.67 4.85
C ILE A 2 -5.40 3.87 4.52
N THR A 3 -4.36 3.64 3.70
CA THR A 3 -3.45 4.70 3.25
C THR A 3 -3.80 5.20 1.84
N GLY A 4 -3.65 6.53 1.57
CA GLY A 4 -3.71 7.10 0.23
C GLY A 4 -5.11 7.12 -0.40
N THR A 5 -6.12 7.62 0.32
CA THR A 5 -7.52 7.63 -0.12
C THR A 5 -7.93 8.84 -0.96
N THR A 6 -7.07 9.83 -1.13
CA THR A 6 -7.46 11.11 -1.76
C THR A 6 -7.73 11.01 -3.27
N HIS A 7 -7.19 9.99 -3.94
CA HIS A 7 -7.31 9.81 -5.40
C HIS A 7 -7.41 8.34 -5.81
N GLY A 8 -7.89 8.11 -7.03
CA GLY A 8 -7.84 6.81 -7.72
C GLY A 8 -8.44 5.66 -6.92
N ILE A 9 -7.73 4.52 -6.91
CA ILE A 9 -8.17 3.27 -6.27
C ILE A 9 -8.51 3.47 -4.79
N GLY A 10 -7.64 4.18 -4.05
CA GLY A 10 -7.85 4.40 -2.61
C GLY A 10 -9.11 5.20 -2.31
N ARG A 11 -9.46 6.19 -3.15
CA ARG A 11 -10.71 6.96 -3.00
C ARG A 11 -11.93 6.06 -3.17
N VAL A 12 -11.94 5.24 -4.21
CA VAL A 12 -13.03 4.28 -4.47
C VAL A 12 -13.11 3.25 -3.35
N THR A 13 -11.96 2.70 -2.94
CA THR A 13 -11.91 1.73 -1.83
C THR A 13 -12.49 2.32 -0.55
N ALA A 14 -12.17 3.57 -0.20
CA ALA A 14 -12.72 4.22 0.98
C ALA A 14 -14.25 4.41 0.89
N TRP A 15 -14.76 4.81 -0.28
CA TRP A 15 -16.19 4.93 -0.53
C TRP A 15 -16.93 3.60 -0.34
N GLU A 16 -16.44 2.54 -0.96
CA GLU A 16 -17.10 1.23 -0.91
C GLU A 16 -17.01 0.59 0.48
N LEU A 17 -15.91 0.77 1.20
CA LEU A 17 -15.80 0.32 2.59
C LEU A 17 -16.79 1.08 3.49
N ALA A 18 -16.91 2.40 3.33
CA ALA A 18 -17.89 3.19 4.08
C ALA A 18 -19.33 2.75 3.75
N ARG A 19 -19.63 2.46 2.47
CA ARG A 19 -20.94 1.95 2.03
C ARG A 19 -21.25 0.57 2.63
N ALA A 20 -20.22 -0.24 2.83
CA ALA A 20 -20.34 -1.53 3.51
C ALA A 20 -20.44 -1.42 5.05
N GLY A 21 -20.51 -0.20 5.60
CA GLY A 21 -20.63 0.05 7.04
C GLY A 21 -19.32 -0.07 7.83
N VAL A 22 -18.16 -0.13 7.13
CA VAL A 22 -16.85 -0.22 7.77
C VAL A 22 -16.43 1.15 8.31
N GLY A 23 -16.06 1.23 9.58
CA GLY A 23 -15.42 2.42 10.15
C GLY A 23 -14.04 2.63 9.56
N LEU A 24 -13.73 3.86 9.12
CA LEU A 24 -12.51 4.18 8.38
C LEU A 24 -11.57 5.07 9.19
N VAL A 25 -10.28 4.71 9.16
CA VAL A 25 -9.19 5.61 9.50
C VAL A 25 -8.38 5.84 8.23
N MET A 26 -8.47 7.05 7.66
CA MET A 26 -7.81 7.44 6.42
C MET A 26 -6.47 8.12 6.72
N LEU A 27 -5.37 7.47 6.37
CA LEU A 27 -4.00 8.02 6.49
C LEU A 27 -3.59 8.65 5.16
N CYS A 28 -3.49 9.98 5.11
CA CYS A 28 -3.26 10.72 3.89
C CYS A 28 -2.27 11.86 4.10
N ARG A 29 -1.37 12.08 3.12
CA ARG A 29 -0.43 13.20 3.14
C ARG A 29 -1.13 14.56 3.01
N ASN A 30 -2.11 14.67 2.14
CA ASN A 30 -2.93 15.88 1.98
C ASN A 30 -4.20 15.75 2.82
N ALA A 31 -4.19 16.40 3.98
CA ALA A 31 -5.29 16.37 4.93
C ALA A 31 -6.55 17.05 4.39
N ASP A 32 -6.42 18.17 3.66
CA ASP A 32 -7.56 18.92 3.13
C ASP A 32 -8.36 18.09 2.14
N LEU A 33 -7.68 17.40 1.21
CA LEU A 33 -8.34 16.49 0.28
C LEU A 33 -8.98 15.28 0.99
N ALA A 34 -8.38 14.80 2.08
CA ALA A 34 -8.95 13.71 2.86
C ALA A 34 -10.17 14.16 3.67
N PHE A 35 -10.16 15.37 4.23
CA PHE A 35 -11.33 15.98 4.89
C PHE A 35 -12.46 16.25 3.90
N ALA A 36 -12.13 16.74 2.69
CA ALA A 36 -13.12 16.91 1.62
C ALA A 36 -13.76 15.57 1.24
N LEU A 37 -12.95 14.51 1.07
CA LEU A 37 -13.48 13.17 0.82
C LEU A 37 -14.38 12.66 1.96
N ARG A 38 -13.98 12.86 3.21
CA ARG A 38 -14.82 12.51 4.36
C ARG A 38 -16.18 13.22 4.29
N ALA A 39 -16.17 14.53 4.05
CA ALA A 39 -17.40 15.31 3.93
C ALA A 39 -18.28 14.83 2.76
N ASP A 40 -17.69 14.48 1.61
CA ASP A 40 -18.40 13.92 0.46
C ASP A 40 -19.07 12.58 0.83
N ILE A 41 -18.36 11.68 1.50
CA ILE A 41 -18.90 10.38 1.93
C ILE A 41 -20.01 10.60 2.93
N GLN A 42 -19.79 11.41 3.96
CA GLN A 42 -20.78 11.65 5.02
C GLN A 42 -22.03 12.39 4.53
N ARG A 43 -21.96 13.16 3.44
CA ARG A 43 -23.14 13.74 2.80
C ARG A 43 -24.08 12.67 2.24
N SER A 44 -23.52 11.59 1.71
CA SER A 44 -24.30 10.46 1.15
C SER A 44 -24.57 9.35 2.16
N LEU A 45 -23.70 9.22 3.17
CA LEU A 45 -23.74 8.21 4.22
C LEU A 45 -23.55 8.90 5.58
N PRO A 46 -24.58 9.57 6.14
CA PRO A 46 -24.44 10.43 7.32
C PRO A 46 -23.90 9.72 8.56
N LEU A 47 -24.11 8.40 8.68
CA LEU A 47 -23.66 7.59 9.81
C LEU A 47 -22.27 6.97 9.61
N ALA A 48 -21.57 7.25 8.50
CA ALA A 48 -20.25 6.71 8.24
C ALA A 48 -19.25 7.24 9.27
N ALA A 49 -18.64 6.33 10.05
CA ALA A 49 -17.60 6.64 11.00
C ALA A 49 -16.26 6.79 10.27
N ILE A 50 -15.76 8.01 10.11
CA ILE A 50 -14.54 8.30 9.35
C ILE A 50 -13.63 9.25 10.13
N THR A 51 -12.43 8.79 10.44
CA THR A 51 -11.34 9.58 11.00
C THR A 51 -10.28 9.85 9.93
N VAL A 52 -9.78 11.07 9.87
CA VAL A 52 -8.67 11.48 8.99
C VAL A 52 -7.47 11.78 9.87
N ILE A 53 -6.34 11.11 9.60
CA ILE A 53 -5.07 11.37 10.28
C ILE A 53 -4.03 11.72 9.20
N PRO A 54 -3.41 12.92 9.28
CA PRO A 54 -2.32 13.28 8.39
C PRO A 54 -1.16 12.28 8.51
N CYS A 55 -0.67 11.77 7.36
CA CYS A 55 0.44 10.83 7.34
C CYS A 55 1.17 10.92 5.99
N ASP A 56 2.44 11.34 6.03
CA ASP A 56 3.35 11.22 4.90
C ASP A 56 4.18 9.95 5.06
N LEU A 57 3.90 8.95 4.21
CA LEU A 57 4.61 7.67 4.23
C LEU A 57 6.08 7.78 3.80
N SER A 58 6.50 8.90 3.22
CA SER A 58 7.91 9.14 2.90
C SER A 58 8.71 9.66 4.09
N ALA A 59 8.05 9.99 5.21
CA ALA A 59 8.67 10.52 6.44
C ALA A 59 8.38 9.58 7.61
N LEU A 60 9.40 8.86 8.08
CA LEU A 60 9.24 7.84 9.14
C LEU A 60 8.68 8.43 10.44
N GLY A 61 9.06 9.66 10.78
CA GLY A 61 8.51 10.40 11.92
C GLY A 61 7.00 10.62 11.80
N SER A 62 6.51 10.98 10.59
CA SER A 62 5.07 11.14 10.32
C SER A 62 4.31 9.82 10.45
N VAL A 63 4.91 8.71 9.99
CA VAL A 63 4.32 7.37 10.15
C VAL A 63 4.21 6.98 11.61
N ARG A 64 5.26 7.23 12.43
CA ARG A 64 5.24 6.95 13.87
C ARG A 64 4.14 7.75 14.58
N GLN A 65 4.02 9.03 14.26
CA GLN A 65 2.98 9.89 14.82
C GLN A 65 1.58 9.39 14.46
N ALA A 66 1.33 9.09 13.20
CA ALA A 66 0.04 8.58 12.75
C ALA A 66 -0.30 7.23 13.42
N ALA A 67 0.66 6.31 13.49
CA ALA A 67 0.47 5.03 14.18
C ALA A 67 0.19 5.22 15.67
N SER A 68 0.86 6.17 16.34
CA SER A 68 0.60 6.49 17.75
C SER A 68 -0.84 6.96 17.97
N ILE A 69 -1.35 7.86 17.12
CA ILE A 69 -2.74 8.33 17.19
C ILE A 69 -3.70 7.15 17.00
N VAL A 70 -3.48 6.29 15.98
CA VAL A 70 -4.30 5.11 15.75
C VAL A 70 -4.32 4.20 16.99
N ARG A 71 -3.17 3.97 17.62
CA ARG A 71 -3.05 3.11 18.81
C ARG A 71 -3.74 3.70 20.05
N GLN A 72 -3.82 5.03 20.15
CA GLN A 72 -4.47 5.73 21.26
C GLN A 72 -6.00 5.79 21.09
N GLU A 73 -6.46 6.05 19.87
CA GLU A 73 -7.89 6.27 19.62
C GLU A 73 -8.67 4.98 19.34
N PHE A 74 -8.01 3.91 18.91
CA PHE A 74 -8.68 2.67 18.51
C PHE A 74 -8.14 1.46 19.29
N SER A 75 -9.05 0.70 19.88
CA SER A 75 -8.73 -0.50 20.67
C SER A 75 -8.29 -1.69 19.81
N GLY A 76 -8.61 -1.71 18.52
CA GLY A 76 -8.22 -2.78 17.60
C GLY A 76 -8.53 -2.44 16.15
N ILE A 77 -7.89 -3.17 15.24
CA ILE A 77 -7.95 -2.99 13.80
C ILE A 77 -8.40 -4.32 13.17
N ASP A 78 -9.38 -4.25 12.28
CA ASP A 78 -9.82 -5.43 11.52
C ASP A 78 -9.18 -5.47 10.13
N LEU A 79 -8.88 -4.28 9.56
CA LEU A 79 -8.30 -4.14 8.22
C LEU A 79 -7.17 -3.11 8.22
N LEU A 80 -5.99 -3.50 7.70
CA LEU A 80 -4.90 -2.59 7.37
C LEU A 80 -4.65 -2.65 5.86
N ILE A 81 -4.96 -1.57 5.14
CA ILE A 81 -4.84 -1.51 3.68
C ILE A 81 -3.70 -0.55 3.31
N ASN A 82 -2.57 -1.11 2.94
CA ASN A 82 -1.41 -0.40 2.39
C ASN A 82 -1.65 -0.14 0.90
N ASN A 83 -2.45 0.90 0.61
CA ASN A 83 -2.84 1.24 -0.76
C ASN A 83 -2.00 2.37 -1.37
N ALA A 84 -1.50 3.30 -0.57
CA ALA A 84 -0.72 4.43 -1.07
C ALA A 84 0.52 4.00 -1.86
N GLY A 85 0.83 4.77 -2.89
CA GLY A 85 2.03 4.57 -3.69
C GLY A 85 2.25 5.70 -4.67
N LEU A 86 3.50 5.89 -5.09
CA LEU A 86 3.89 6.87 -6.09
C LEU A 86 4.96 6.34 -7.03
N VAL A 87 5.18 7.05 -8.12
CA VAL A 87 6.36 6.97 -8.98
C VAL A 87 6.99 8.35 -9.02
N SER A 88 8.20 8.49 -8.52
CA SER A 88 8.97 9.72 -8.71
C SER A 88 9.65 9.70 -10.08
N VAL A 89 9.40 10.70 -10.91
CA VAL A 89 10.04 10.82 -12.24
C VAL A 89 11.48 11.33 -12.15
N HIS A 90 11.80 12.03 -11.07
CA HIS A 90 13.15 12.52 -10.76
C HIS A 90 13.69 11.81 -9.54
N HIS A 91 15.03 11.65 -9.49
CA HIS A 91 15.68 11.20 -8.28
C HIS A 91 15.43 12.19 -7.15
N ARG A 92 14.78 11.74 -6.10
CA ARG A 92 14.52 12.51 -4.89
C ARG A 92 14.74 11.61 -3.68
N MET A 93 15.28 12.19 -2.64
CA MET A 93 15.42 11.53 -1.35
C MET A 93 14.28 11.97 -0.42
N SER A 94 13.85 11.08 0.45
CA SER A 94 12.98 11.41 1.58
C SER A 94 13.75 12.21 2.64
N VAL A 95 13.04 12.74 3.62
CA VAL A 95 13.66 13.46 4.75
C VAL A 95 14.56 12.54 5.60
N ASP A 96 14.32 11.23 5.55
CA ASP A 96 15.10 10.21 6.26
C ASP A 96 16.27 9.66 5.41
N GLY A 97 16.54 10.25 4.22
CA GLY A 97 17.67 9.87 3.38
C GLY A 97 17.48 8.59 2.58
N TYR A 98 16.24 8.26 2.18
CA TYR A 98 15.93 7.12 1.30
C TYR A 98 15.33 7.59 -0.03
N GLU A 99 15.56 6.82 -1.12
CA GLU A 99 14.91 7.10 -2.40
C GLU A 99 13.40 7.17 -2.24
N LEU A 100 12.80 8.26 -2.74
CA LEU A 100 11.43 8.68 -2.42
C LEU A 100 10.38 7.61 -2.78
N THR A 101 10.54 6.90 -3.90
CA THR A 101 9.58 5.85 -4.30
C THR A 101 9.67 4.66 -3.36
N PHE A 102 10.87 4.25 -2.98
CA PHE A 102 11.07 3.15 -2.04
C PHE A 102 10.60 3.53 -0.61
N ALA A 103 10.93 4.74 -0.17
CA ALA A 103 10.46 5.25 1.12
C ALA A 103 8.93 5.22 1.23
N THR A 104 8.24 5.79 0.22
CA THR A 104 6.77 5.91 0.24
C THR A 104 6.07 4.57 0.03
N ASN A 105 6.56 3.75 -0.92
CA ASN A 105 5.85 2.54 -1.33
C ASN A 105 6.16 1.34 -0.45
N HIS A 106 7.32 1.32 0.21
CA HIS A 106 7.77 0.17 1.00
C HIS A 106 8.11 0.53 2.46
N LEU A 107 9.06 1.44 2.74
CA LEU A 107 9.52 1.67 4.12
C LEU A 107 8.43 2.24 5.02
N GLY A 108 7.66 3.22 4.54
CA GLY A 108 6.54 3.78 5.28
C GLY A 108 5.46 2.74 5.60
N PRO A 109 4.93 2.00 4.60
CA PRO A 109 4.00 0.89 4.85
C PRO A 109 4.57 -0.23 5.71
N PHE A 110 5.86 -0.56 5.58
CA PHE A 110 6.54 -1.52 6.44
C PHE A 110 6.50 -1.05 7.90
N LEU A 111 6.97 0.18 8.17
CA LEU A 111 6.95 0.75 9.52
C LEU A 111 5.53 0.85 10.08
N LEU A 112 4.56 1.32 9.29
CA LEU A 112 3.17 1.40 9.71
C LEU A 112 2.63 0.03 10.12
N THR A 113 2.92 -0.99 9.31
CA THR A 113 2.50 -2.37 9.59
C THR A 113 3.13 -2.90 10.87
N GLU A 114 4.45 -2.70 11.07
CA GLU A 114 5.15 -3.13 12.28
C GLU A 114 4.60 -2.44 13.55
N LEU A 115 4.25 -1.17 13.46
CA LEU A 115 3.69 -0.41 14.58
C LEU A 115 2.24 -0.76 14.91
N LEU A 116 1.49 -1.35 13.97
CA LEU A 116 0.06 -1.62 14.12
C LEU A 116 -0.31 -3.11 14.15
N ARG A 117 0.61 -4.02 13.80
CA ARG A 117 0.28 -5.46 13.67
C ARG A 117 -0.22 -6.11 14.95
N ASP A 118 0.25 -5.65 16.11
CA ASP A 118 -0.19 -6.13 17.43
C ASP A 118 -1.59 -5.61 17.82
N ARG A 119 -2.13 -4.66 17.06
CA ARG A 119 -3.49 -4.13 17.20
C ARG A 119 -4.51 -4.81 16.28
N LEU A 120 -4.05 -5.67 15.38
CA LEU A 120 -4.95 -6.44 14.53
C LEU A 120 -5.64 -7.52 15.37
N ARG A 121 -6.96 -7.57 15.25
CA ARG A 121 -7.79 -8.60 15.92
C ARG A 121 -7.63 -9.95 15.21
N ALA A 122 -7.95 -11.02 15.90
CA ALA A 122 -8.10 -12.34 15.26
C ALA A 122 -9.14 -12.25 14.12
N GLY A 123 -8.82 -12.79 12.95
CA GLY A 123 -9.58 -12.60 11.72
C GLY A 123 -9.23 -11.31 10.97
N GLY A 124 -8.33 -10.49 11.50
CA GLY A 124 -7.85 -9.26 10.85
C GLY A 124 -7.06 -9.54 9.58
N ARG A 125 -7.07 -8.57 8.66
CA ARG A 125 -6.45 -8.71 7.32
C ARG A 125 -5.55 -7.54 7.00
N ILE A 126 -4.35 -7.85 6.51
CA ILE A 126 -3.40 -6.88 5.96
C ILE A 126 -3.40 -7.04 4.44
N ILE A 127 -3.66 -5.95 3.71
CA ILE A 127 -3.76 -5.95 2.26
C ILE A 127 -2.78 -4.93 1.70
N SER A 128 -1.86 -5.38 0.85
CA SER A 128 -0.86 -4.52 0.20
C SER A 128 -1.13 -4.39 -1.29
N VAL A 129 -1.31 -3.15 -1.78
CA VAL A 129 -1.46 -2.88 -3.21
C VAL A 129 -0.09 -2.87 -3.87
N ALA A 130 0.28 -4.02 -4.44
CA ALA A 130 1.48 -4.22 -5.21
C ALA A 130 1.27 -3.83 -6.70
N SER A 131 1.93 -4.53 -7.63
CA SER A 131 1.80 -4.33 -9.07
C SER A 131 2.42 -5.52 -9.82
N ARG A 132 1.99 -5.77 -11.07
CA ARG A 132 2.71 -6.66 -12.01
C ARG A 132 4.15 -6.21 -12.27
N ALA A 133 4.46 -4.95 -12.00
CA ALA A 133 5.81 -4.39 -12.08
C ALA A 133 6.83 -5.15 -11.22
N HIS A 134 6.41 -5.84 -10.15
CA HIS A 134 7.29 -6.64 -9.29
C HIS A 134 8.07 -7.71 -10.06
N VAL A 135 7.52 -8.21 -11.18
CA VAL A 135 8.17 -9.25 -12.00
C VAL A 135 9.50 -8.76 -12.60
N ARG A 136 9.61 -7.45 -12.91
CA ARG A 136 10.82 -6.81 -13.43
C ARG A 136 11.73 -6.26 -12.33
N GLY A 137 11.22 -6.24 -11.09
CA GLY A 137 11.96 -5.70 -9.95
C GLY A 137 13.26 -6.44 -9.68
N LYS A 138 14.26 -5.70 -9.22
CA LYS A 138 15.51 -6.22 -8.67
C LYS A 138 15.69 -5.63 -7.28
N LEU A 139 16.13 -6.46 -6.35
CA LEU A 139 16.39 -6.02 -4.98
C LEU A 139 17.80 -5.42 -4.90
N ASP A 140 17.89 -4.14 -5.20
CA ASP A 140 19.11 -3.34 -5.08
C ASP A 140 18.93 -2.37 -3.91
N LEU A 141 19.38 -2.79 -2.73
CA LEU A 141 19.19 -2.05 -1.49
C LEU A 141 20.25 -0.96 -1.26
N GLU A 142 21.41 -1.06 -1.90
CA GLU A 142 22.47 -0.06 -1.78
C GLU A 142 22.04 1.27 -2.41
N ASN A 143 21.45 1.22 -3.60
CA ASN A 143 20.96 2.40 -4.31
C ASN A 143 19.77 3.10 -3.63
N VAL A 144 19.18 2.51 -2.62
CA VAL A 144 18.05 3.12 -1.87
C VAL A 144 18.53 4.30 -1.02
N ARG A 145 19.79 4.30 -0.61
CA ARG A 145 20.39 5.36 0.24
C ARG A 145 21.39 6.24 -0.51
N ASP A 146 21.71 5.94 -1.74
CA ASP A 146 22.68 6.71 -2.51
C ASP A 146 22.01 7.90 -3.23
N PRO A 147 22.25 9.15 -2.80
CA PRO A 147 21.69 10.33 -3.44
C PRO A 147 22.28 10.60 -4.85
N HIS A 148 23.37 9.93 -5.21
CA HIS A 148 24.04 10.04 -6.50
C HIS A 148 23.81 8.86 -7.43
N ALA A 149 23.00 7.88 -7.00
CA ALA A 149 22.68 6.70 -7.80
C ALA A 149 22.10 7.09 -9.17
N ARG A 150 22.48 6.37 -10.21
CA ARG A 150 21.87 6.53 -11.54
C ARG A 150 20.40 6.13 -11.48
N TYR A 151 19.54 7.12 -11.36
CA TYR A 151 18.12 6.92 -11.16
C TYR A 151 17.39 6.53 -12.45
N LYS A 152 16.55 5.51 -12.35
CA LYS A 152 15.60 5.08 -13.39
C LYS A 152 14.22 4.94 -12.75
N PRO A 153 13.26 5.83 -13.05
CA PRO A 153 11.95 5.84 -12.41
C PRO A 153 11.23 4.49 -12.42
N VAL A 154 11.26 3.81 -13.57
CA VAL A 154 10.62 2.50 -13.73
C VAL A 154 11.31 1.44 -12.85
N ALA A 155 12.63 1.41 -12.81
CA ALA A 155 13.36 0.44 -11.99
C ALA A 155 13.15 0.68 -10.49
N ALA A 156 13.10 1.95 -10.05
CA ALA A 156 12.79 2.31 -8.67
C ALA A 156 11.37 1.86 -8.28
N TYR A 157 10.40 2.08 -9.15
CA TYR A 157 9.04 1.60 -8.95
C TYR A 157 8.95 0.07 -8.93
N ASP A 158 9.55 -0.62 -9.91
CA ASP A 158 9.57 -2.08 -10.01
C ASP A 158 10.20 -2.69 -8.74
N ARG A 159 11.33 -2.12 -8.25
CA ARG A 159 11.96 -2.49 -6.97
C ARG A 159 11.01 -2.34 -5.81
N SER A 160 10.32 -1.20 -5.68
CA SER A 160 9.39 -0.95 -4.58
C SER A 160 8.22 -1.94 -4.58
N LYS A 161 7.74 -2.34 -5.77
CA LYS A 161 6.64 -3.30 -5.89
C LYS A 161 7.08 -4.74 -5.67
N LEU A 162 8.32 -5.10 -6.02
CA LEU A 162 8.92 -6.36 -5.60
C LEU A 162 9.03 -6.42 -4.07
N ALA A 163 9.53 -5.36 -3.45
CA ALA A 163 9.65 -5.28 -1.99
C ALA A 163 8.29 -5.44 -1.29
N ASN A 164 7.20 -4.90 -1.86
CA ASN A 164 5.86 -5.07 -1.29
C ASN A 164 5.37 -6.53 -1.33
N VAL A 165 5.61 -7.26 -2.41
CA VAL A 165 5.25 -8.69 -2.50
C VAL A 165 6.09 -9.51 -1.53
N MET A 166 7.41 -9.31 -1.51
CA MET A 166 8.33 -9.99 -0.60
C MET A 166 7.99 -9.73 0.87
N HIS A 167 7.72 -8.47 1.23
CA HIS A 167 7.27 -8.10 2.57
C HIS A 167 5.99 -8.83 2.96
N THR A 168 4.99 -8.86 2.08
CA THR A 168 3.72 -9.54 2.35
C THR A 168 3.92 -11.02 2.62
N PHE A 169 4.76 -11.71 1.85
CA PHE A 169 5.01 -13.14 2.05
C PHE A 169 5.79 -13.41 3.36
N ALA A 170 6.80 -12.59 3.66
CA ALA A 170 7.53 -12.68 4.91
C ALA A 170 6.62 -12.38 6.13
N LEU A 171 5.74 -11.38 5.99
CA LEU A 171 4.78 -11.01 7.03
C LEU A 171 3.76 -12.12 7.28
N ALA A 172 3.23 -12.73 6.22
CA ALA A 172 2.28 -13.85 6.34
C ALA A 172 2.84 -15.02 7.15
N ARG A 173 4.14 -15.34 6.97
CA ARG A 173 4.82 -16.36 7.80
C ARG A 173 4.94 -15.94 9.26
N ARG A 174 5.24 -14.66 9.52
CA ARG A 174 5.38 -14.11 10.88
C ARG A 174 4.05 -14.01 11.63
N LEU A 175 2.96 -13.91 10.91
CA LEU A 175 1.60 -13.86 11.46
C LEU A 175 0.98 -15.26 11.64
N ALA A 176 1.69 -16.33 11.29
CA ALA A 176 1.17 -17.69 11.45
C ALA A 176 0.75 -17.95 12.91
N GLY A 177 -0.44 -18.51 13.10
CA GLY A 177 -1.00 -18.81 14.42
C GLY A 177 -1.68 -17.62 15.14
N THR A 178 -1.58 -16.39 14.61
CA THR A 178 -2.23 -15.21 15.24
C THR A 178 -3.69 -15.04 14.83
N GLY A 179 -4.14 -15.74 13.79
CA GLY A 179 -5.45 -15.52 13.17
C GLY A 179 -5.52 -14.32 12.25
N VAL A 180 -4.41 -13.59 12.05
CA VAL A 180 -4.31 -12.45 11.11
C VAL A 180 -3.70 -12.95 9.80
N THR A 181 -4.23 -12.45 8.66
CA THR A 181 -3.72 -12.79 7.33
C THR A 181 -3.08 -11.59 6.64
N ALA A 182 -2.10 -11.85 5.76
CA ALA A 182 -1.46 -10.82 4.94
C ALA A 182 -1.42 -11.27 3.48
N ASN A 183 -2.00 -10.46 2.59
CA ASN A 183 -2.04 -10.71 1.15
C ASN A 183 -1.69 -9.46 0.35
N CYS A 184 -1.24 -9.66 -0.88
CA CYS A 184 -1.03 -8.55 -1.80
C CYS A 184 -1.71 -8.80 -3.14
N LEU A 185 -1.87 -7.73 -3.90
CA LEU A 185 -2.56 -7.77 -5.18
C LEU A 185 -1.94 -6.81 -6.19
N HIS A 186 -2.21 -7.03 -7.47
CA HIS A 186 -2.12 -5.96 -8.44
C HIS A 186 -3.53 -5.58 -8.92
N PRO A 187 -3.81 -4.26 -9.05
CA PRO A 187 -5.15 -3.76 -9.38
C PRO A 187 -5.46 -3.72 -10.89
N GLY A 188 -4.64 -4.39 -11.72
CA GLY A 188 -4.66 -4.21 -13.17
C GLY A 188 -3.92 -2.94 -13.62
N VAL A 189 -4.01 -2.61 -14.90
CA VAL A 189 -3.46 -1.36 -15.45
C VAL A 189 -4.48 -0.25 -15.27
N VAL A 190 -4.37 0.49 -14.19
CA VAL A 190 -5.29 1.59 -13.88
C VAL A 190 -4.69 2.91 -14.32
N ALA A 191 -5.47 3.72 -15.05
CA ALA A 191 -5.09 5.08 -15.39
C ALA A 191 -5.18 6.00 -14.16
N THR A 192 -4.21 5.87 -13.27
CA THR A 192 -4.08 6.73 -12.09
C THR A 192 -3.15 7.91 -12.36
N HIS A 193 -3.11 8.87 -11.42
CA HIS A 193 -2.14 9.98 -11.41
C HIS A 193 -0.66 9.53 -11.34
N LEU A 194 -0.39 8.22 -11.26
CA LEU A 194 0.95 7.64 -11.33
C LEU A 194 1.60 7.73 -12.71
N LEU A 195 0.81 7.91 -13.78
CA LEU A 195 1.34 8.09 -15.14
C LEU A 195 1.75 9.55 -15.37
N PRO A 196 2.93 9.81 -15.99
CA PRO A 196 3.34 11.14 -16.41
C PRO A 196 2.26 11.81 -17.25
N TRP A 197 2.12 13.15 -17.13
CA TRP A 197 1.07 13.93 -17.79
C TRP A 197 1.05 13.77 -19.31
N TRP A 198 2.21 13.60 -19.96
CA TRP A 198 2.31 13.42 -21.41
C TRP A 198 1.77 12.06 -21.88
N LEU A 199 1.86 10.99 -21.07
CA LEU A 199 1.19 9.72 -21.35
C LEU A 199 -0.33 9.83 -21.18
N ARG A 200 -0.81 10.80 -20.41
CA ARG A 200 -2.25 11.06 -20.26
C ARG A 200 -2.84 11.79 -21.46
N VAL A 201 -2.03 12.59 -22.20
CA VAL A 201 -2.46 13.33 -23.41
C VAL A 201 -2.57 12.38 -24.62
N ILE A 202 -1.77 11.32 -24.69
CA ILE A 202 -1.81 10.32 -25.79
C ILE A 202 -2.96 9.31 -25.60
N LYS A 203 -3.69 9.37 -24.51
CA LYS A 203 -4.75 8.47 -24.08
C LYS A 203 -5.89 8.18 -25.09
N PRO A 204 -6.35 9.10 -25.96
CA PRO A 204 -7.46 8.81 -26.87
C PRO A 204 -7.19 7.67 -27.87
N TRP A 205 -5.90 7.37 -28.12
CA TRP A 205 -5.49 6.38 -29.15
C TRP A 205 -5.13 4.99 -28.58
N PHE A 206 -5.01 4.85 -27.23
CA PHE A 206 -4.55 3.62 -26.57
C PHE A 206 -5.54 3.07 -25.52
N THR A 207 -6.78 3.47 -25.55
CA THR A 207 -7.77 3.14 -24.52
C THR A 207 -8.72 1.98 -24.86
N PRO A 208 -8.23 0.75 -24.92
CA PRO A 208 -9.06 -0.30 -24.32
C PRO A 208 -8.45 -0.93 -23.06
N VAL A 209 -7.30 -0.50 -22.56
CA VAL A 209 -6.51 -1.28 -21.57
C VAL A 209 -6.44 -0.62 -20.18
N THR A 210 -6.86 0.62 -20.02
CA THR A 210 -6.85 1.25 -18.69
C THR A 210 -8.16 1.00 -17.96
N LEU A 211 -8.11 0.12 -16.98
CA LEU A 211 -9.20 -0.02 -16.02
C LEU A 211 -9.44 1.32 -15.32
N ASP A 212 -10.69 1.65 -15.07
CA ASP A 212 -11.05 2.75 -14.20
C ASP A 212 -10.68 2.43 -12.72
N ALA A 213 -10.76 3.42 -11.85
CA ALA A 213 -10.43 3.24 -10.45
C ALA A 213 -11.38 2.25 -9.73
N GLU A 214 -12.60 2.11 -10.22
CA GLU A 214 -13.60 1.20 -9.67
C GLU A 214 -13.19 -0.25 -9.89
N ARG A 215 -12.79 -0.59 -11.12
CA ARG A 215 -12.26 -1.93 -11.41
C ARG A 215 -10.98 -2.22 -10.64
N GLY A 216 -10.10 -1.20 -10.53
CA GLY A 216 -8.86 -1.33 -9.74
C GLY A 216 -9.10 -1.57 -8.25
N ALA A 217 -10.19 -1.08 -7.68
CA ALA A 217 -10.53 -1.27 -6.27
C ALA A 217 -11.10 -2.66 -5.97
N ARG A 218 -11.66 -3.38 -6.96
CA ARG A 218 -12.42 -4.62 -6.75
C ARG A 218 -11.64 -5.69 -6.00
N THR A 219 -10.38 -5.94 -6.37
CA THR A 219 -9.59 -6.98 -5.70
C THR A 219 -9.23 -6.57 -4.26
N THR A 220 -8.97 -5.27 -4.02
CA THR A 220 -8.78 -4.78 -2.65
C THR A 220 -10.04 -4.99 -1.82
N LEU A 221 -11.22 -4.66 -2.35
CA LEU A 221 -12.50 -4.85 -1.68
C LEU A 221 -12.85 -6.32 -1.47
N HIS A 222 -12.57 -7.18 -2.46
CA HIS A 222 -12.74 -8.62 -2.32
C HIS A 222 -11.89 -9.16 -1.16
N LEU A 223 -10.61 -8.83 -1.11
CA LEU A 223 -9.72 -9.27 -0.03
C LEU A 223 -10.14 -8.68 1.34
N ALA A 224 -10.71 -7.47 1.35
CA ALA A 224 -11.14 -6.81 2.56
C ALA A 224 -12.46 -7.40 3.12
N LEU A 225 -13.43 -7.68 2.28
CA LEU A 225 -14.82 -7.92 2.70
C LEU A 225 -15.32 -9.36 2.44
N SER A 226 -14.77 -10.06 1.41
CA SER A 226 -15.30 -11.38 1.05
C SER A 226 -14.95 -12.42 2.13
N PRO A 227 -15.93 -13.25 2.54
CA PRO A 227 -15.68 -14.42 3.36
C PRO A 227 -14.75 -15.43 2.67
N ASP A 228 -14.80 -15.54 1.33
CA ASP A 228 -13.96 -16.47 0.56
C ASP A 228 -12.47 -16.15 0.66
N ALA A 229 -12.15 -14.89 0.93
CA ALA A 229 -10.76 -14.45 1.13
C ALA A 229 -10.29 -14.55 2.59
N ALA A 230 -11.14 -14.99 3.53
CA ALA A 230 -10.84 -14.95 4.96
C ALA A 230 -9.66 -15.83 5.36
N SER A 231 -9.49 -16.98 4.71
CA SER A 231 -8.41 -17.93 4.97
C SER A 231 -7.19 -17.72 4.07
N ALA A 232 -7.27 -16.83 3.08
CA ALA A 232 -6.16 -16.54 2.19
C ALA A 232 -5.02 -15.87 2.97
N ASN A 233 -3.80 -16.43 2.90
CA ASN A 233 -2.64 -15.89 3.60
C ASN A 233 -1.37 -16.12 2.78
N GLY A 234 -0.55 -15.08 2.62
CA GLY A 234 0.70 -15.13 1.87
C GLY A 234 0.49 -15.29 0.35
N LEU A 235 -0.59 -14.76 -0.19
CA LEU A 235 -0.93 -14.88 -1.61
C LEU A 235 -0.84 -13.55 -2.33
N TYR A 236 -0.55 -13.65 -3.64
CA TYR A 236 -0.57 -12.54 -4.59
C TYR A 236 -1.75 -12.72 -5.55
N PHE A 237 -2.61 -11.71 -5.65
CA PHE A 237 -3.86 -11.76 -6.42
C PHE A 237 -3.82 -10.88 -7.67
N ASP A 238 -4.48 -11.34 -8.73
CA ASP A 238 -4.70 -10.56 -9.95
C ASP A 238 -5.95 -9.65 -9.84
N GLU A 239 -6.21 -8.89 -10.91
CA GLU A 239 -7.38 -8.02 -11.02
C GLU A 239 -8.72 -8.75 -11.16
N GLN A 240 -8.69 -10.09 -11.27
CA GLN A 240 -9.86 -10.97 -11.33
C GLN A 240 -10.06 -11.74 -10.02
N HIS A 241 -9.39 -11.30 -8.95
CA HIS A 241 -9.46 -11.89 -7.60
C HIS A 241 -8.90 -13.32 -7.50
N ARG A 242 -8.04 -13.74 -8.46
CA ARG A 242 -7.46 -15.09 -8.47
C ARG A 242 -6.04 -15.07 -7.92
N PRO A 243 -5.69 -16.02 -7.07
CA PRO A 243 -4.30 -16.19 -6.67
C PRO A 243 -3.42 -16.47 -7.90
N GLN A 244 -2.27 -15.81 -7.98
CA GLN A 244 -1.29 -15.93 -9.05
C GLN A 244 0.08 -16.22 -8.48
N ALA A 245 0.92 -16.87 -9.27
CA ALA A 245 2.33 -17.01 -8.94
C ALA A 245 3.03 -15.64 -8.99
N ALA A 246 3.74 -15.30 -7.94
CA ALA A 246 4.65 -14.17 -7.95
C ALA A 246 5.96 -14.52 -8.67
N SER A 247 6.82 -13.51 -8.93
CA SER A 247 8.13 -13.75 -9.55
C SER A 247 9.02 -14.67 -8.70
N ALA A 248 9.99 -15.34 -9.33
CA ALA A 248 10.94 -16.20 -8.61
C ALA A 248 11.66 -15.45 -7.48
N LEU A 249 12.10 -14.19 -7.74
CA LEU A 249 12.70 -13.35 -6.71
C LEU A 249 11.74 -13.04 -5.56
N ALA A 250 10.45 -12.84 -5.85
CA ALA A 250 9.48 -12.57 -4.80
C ALA A 250 9.25 -13.79 -3.89
N ASN A 251 9.43 -15.00 -4.41
CA ASN A 251 9.28 -16.26 -3.69
C ASN A 251 10.58 -16.71 -2.98
N ASP A 252 11.70 -16.05 -3.22
CA ASP A 252 12.98 -16.37 -2.58
C ASP A 252 12.94 -15.95 -1.10
N VAL A 253 12.91 -16.94 -0.21
CA VAL A 253 12.78 -16.72 1.24
C VAL A 253 14.01 -16.01 1.82
N ASP A 254 15.20 -16.32 1.35
CA ASP A 254 16.44 -15.70 1.86
C ASP A 254 16.50 -14.21 1.46
N LEU A 255 16.06 -13.87 0.24
CA LEU A 255 15.94 -12.50 -0.19
C LEU A 255 14.83 -11.75 0.59
N GLN A 256 13.71 -12.41 0.89
CA GLN A 256 12.66 -11.82 1.73
C GLN A 256 13.19 -11.48 3.13
N GLU A 257 13.96 -12.39 3.75
CA GLU A 257 14.56 -12.16 5.05
C GLU A 257 15.65 -11.06 5.00
N SER A 258 16.42 -11.01 3.92
CA SER A 258 17.41 -9.94 3.70
C SER A 258 16.76 -8.56 3.57
N LEU A 259 15.65 -8.47 2.80
CA LEU A 259 14.83 -7.26 2.71
C LEU A 259 14.25 -6.87 4.07
N TRP A 260 13.69 -7.84 4.80
CA TRP A 260 13.10 -7.59 6.12
C TRP A 260 14.12 -6.97 7.08
N ARG A 261 15.30 -7.62 7.25
CA ARG A 261 16.37 -7.11 8.12
C ARG A 261 16.89 -5.73 7.67
N ALA A 262 16.99 -5.51 6.36
CA ALA A 262 17.38 -4.19 5.85
C ALA A 262 16.34 -3.12 6.19
N SER A 263 15.04 -3.44 6.00
CA SER A 263 13.93 -2.54 6.33
C SER A 263 13.89 -2.21 7.83
N GLU A 264 14.08 -3.22 8.70
CA GLU A 264 14.20 -2.99 10.16
C GLU A 264 15.34 -2.03 10.49
N ARG A 265 16.54 -2.24 9.92
CA ARG A 265 17.68 -1.32 10.14
C ARG A 265 17.35 0.09 9.64
N TYR A 266 16.69 0.22 8.50
CA TYR A 266 16.35 1.51 7.91
C TYR A 266 15.34 2.30 8.76
N ILE A 267 14.32 1.64 9.28
CA ILE A 267 13.34 2.31 10.14
C ILE A 267 13.87 2.66 11.54
N LEU A 268 14.96 2.02 11.99
CA LEU A 268 15.62 2.35 13.27
C LEU A 268 16.63 3.49 13.14
N ALA A 269 17.16 3.73 11.94
CA ALA A 269 18.16 4.75 11.66
C ALA A 269 17.58 6.14 11.33
N GLY A 270 16.29 6.26 11.11
CA GLY A 270 15.50 7.49 10.90
C GLY A 270 14.56 7.68 12.09
#